data_e44d84311f071a9f2a0d47f46aab80c7
#
_entry.id   e44d84311f071a9f2a0d47f46aab80c7
#
_cell.length_a   1.000
_cell.length_b   1.000
_cell.length_c   1.000
_cell.angle_alpha   90.00
_cell.angle_beta   90.00
_cell.angle_gamma   90.00
#
_symmetry.space_group_name_H-M   'P 1'
#
loop_
_entity.id
_entity.type
_entity.pdbx_description
1 polymer ?
#
loop_
_entity_poly.entity_id
_entity_poly.type
_entity_poly.pdbx_seq_one_letter_code
_entity_poly.pdbx_strand_id
1 'polypeptide(L)'
;MAKCMWLALALSLLSLGWGQDACVMDVNCHLPDCNCASTKSPFSDLPPEFTPQFVVLSFDDAVTVTNYGFYLNLLNTFKNPNGCRASMTFFVSHLYNDYAKMNELHRLGSEIAVHSVTHKPDVEHYWRPANYTVWRDEAVDMKEMLKMYGYIPEEDIKGFRAPFLEVGGNDMYQALYDSGFSYDCSWPALQYTNWYGEEPLGALFPYTLDYLSPQDCTVGKCPDGLFPGMWVAPMLDLLDNRGEACAMLDACQGNNTDCADQTCEDNVFNFLKRNFEYNYKGNRAPFGVFTHHSWFVLDEINESTAHTNGYMRFLQYINSLPEVYIVSMNRVLEWMKNPLPAMDLGSHPAFTCPTFDPETNCLDPITCEYREGLPDPGLKEVLMTMCSRPCPTNFPWLGNIEGK
;
A
#
# COMPACT_ATOMS: atom_id res chain seq x y z
N MET A 1 17.72 30.60 75.92
CA MET A 1 16.83 30.82 74.77
C MET A 1 17.39 30.00 73.58
N ALA A 2 16.86 28.79 73.41
CA ALA A 2 17.31 27.86 72.35
C ALA A 2 16.36 27.99 71.17
N LYS A 3 16.91 28.33 69.95
CA LYS A 3 16.17 28.34 68.73
C LYS A 3 16.29 26.99 68.09
N CYS A 4 15.18 26.22 68.01
CA CYS A 4 15.04 25.02 67.16
C CYS A 4 14.96 25.46 65.72
N MET A 5 15.90 24.90 64.87
CA MET A 5 15.89 25.02 63.44
C MET A 5 15.34 23.73 62.88
N TRP A 6 14.18 23.80 62.22
CA TRP A 6 13.59 22.67 61.49
C TRP A 6 14.22 22.62 60.10
N LEU A 7 14.95 21.55 59.83
CA LEU A 7 15.35 21.19 58.45
C LEU A 7 14.16 20.47 57.78
N ALA A 8 13.57 21.12 56.79
CA ALA A 8 12.65 20.49 55.90
C ALA A 8 13.46 19.76 54.80
N LEU A 9 13.48 18.41 54.83
CA LEU A 9 13.94 17.60 53.74
C LEU A 9 12.87 17.65 52.63
N ALA A 10 13.18 18.36 51.55
CA ALA A 10 12.43 18.25 50.30
C ALA A 10 12.85 16.97 49.59
N LEU A 11 12.03 15.89 49.65
CA LEU A 11 12.13 14.76 48.73
C LEU A 11 11.65 15.22 47.36
N SER A 12 12.59 15.48 46.46
CA SER A 12 12.30 15.60 45.04
C SER A 12 11.99 14.18 44.51
N LEU A 13 10.72 13.89 44.31
CA LEU A 13 10.26 12.77 43.51
C LEU A 13 10.72 13.06 42.05
N LEU A 14 11.84 12.50 41.67
CA LEU A 14 12.20 12.33 40.29
C LEU A 14 11.20 11.33 39.71
N SER A 15 10.19 11.82 39.00
CA SER A 15 9.41 11.03 38.07
C SER A 15 10.38 10.58 36.98
N LEU A 16 10.86 9.34 37.07
CA LEU A 16 11.47 8.63 35.96
C LEU A 16 10.34 8.46 34.91
N GLY A 17 10.21 9.43 34.03
CA GLY A 17 9.53 9.23 32.76
C GLY A 17 10.34 8.16 32.04
N TRP A 18 9.75 7.00 31.85
CA TRP A 18 10.26 5.99 30.93
C TRP A 18 10.09 6.56 29.52
N GLY A 19 11.04 7.38 29.09
CA GLY A 19 11.20 7.70 27.67
C GLY A 19 11.66 6.43 26.99
N GLN A 20 10.94 5.99 26.00
CA GLN A 20 11.42 4.90 25.13
C GLN A 20 12.76 5.32 24.56
N ASP A 21 13.76 4.42 24.59
CA ASP A 21 15.06 4.66 23.96
C ASP A 21 14.86 4.92 22.48
N ALA A 22 15.65 5.84 21.91
CA ALA A 22 15.61 6.10 20.48
C ALA A 22 15.96 4.83 19.69
N CYS A 23 15.28 4.61 18.57
CA CYS A 23 15.57 3.51 17.66
C CYS A 23 16.96 3.71 17.05
N VAL A 24 17.85 2.74 17.21
CA VAL A 24 19.21 2.75 16.66
C VAL A 24 19.49 1.41 15.99
N MET A 25 19.65 1.43 14.66
CA MET A 25 19.97 0.21 13.90
C MET A 25 21.25 -0.44 14.42
N ASP A 26 21.25 -1.77 14.42
CA ASP A 26 22.35 -2.63 14.87
C ASP A 26 22.72 -2.50 16.37
N VAL A 27 21.94 -1.74 17.14
CA VAL A 27 22.09 -1.59 18.59
C VAL A 27 20.88 -2.14 19.33
N ASN A 28 19.69 -1.60 19.06
CA ASN A 28 18.45 -2.03 19.69
C ASN A 28 17.33 -2.37 18.67
N CYS A 29 17.67 -2.38 17.38
CA CYS A 29 16.78 -2.72 16.27
C CYS A 29 17.61 -3.43 15.19
N HIS A 30 17.22 -4.66 14.83
CA HIS A 30 17.97 -5.52 13.92
C HIS A 30 17.06 -6.12 12.84
N LEU A 31 17.49 -6.07 11.58
CA LEU A 31 16.85 -6.80 10.51
C LEU A 31 16.97 -8.33 10.75
N PRO A 32 16.00 -9.12 10.30
CA PRO A 32 14.82 -8.75 9.50
C PRO A 32 13.60 -8.28 10.32
N ASP A 33 13.66 -8.36 11.66
CA ASP A 33 12.49 -8.25 12.54
C ASP A 33 12.17 -6.80 12.91
N CYS A 34 13.16 -5.93 12.92
CA CYS A 34 13.02 -4.51 13.26
C CYS A 34 13.78 -3.62 12.28
N ASN A 35 13.17 -2.52 11.86
CA ASN A 35 13.81 -1.48 11.04
C ASN A 35 13.40 -0.08 11.53
N CYS A 36 14.37 0.75 11.90
CA CYS A 36 14.12 2.12 12.34
C CYS A 36 13.59 2.99 11.20
N ALA A 37 12.65 3.87 11.50
CA ALA A 37 12.22 4.88 10.55
C ALA A 37 13.39 5.79 10.16
N SER A 38 13.66 5.89 8.87
CA SER A 38 14.81 6.61 8.35
C SER A 38 14.58 7.15 6.93
N THR A 39 15.15 8.32 6.66
CA THR A 39 15.29 8.85 5.30
C THR A 39 16.63 8.44 4.65
N LYS A 40 17.44 7.67 5.35
CA LYS A 40 18.71 7.15 4.83
C LYS A 40 18.50 5.79 4.20
N SER A 41 19.03 5.61 3.00
CA SER A 41 19.15 4.30 2.37
C SER A 41 19.97 3.34 3.25
N PRO A 42 19.71 2.02 3.21
CA PRO A 42 20.61 1.01 3.77
C PRO A 42 22.05 1.13 3.27
N PHE A 43 22.26 1.80 2.13
CA PHE A 43 23.56 2.03 1.51
C PHE A 43 23.94 3.52 1.51
N SER A 44 23.50 4.29 2.50
CA SER A 44 23.69 5.76 2.54
C SER A 44 25.17 6.21 2.58
N ASP A 45 26.09 5.31 2.95
CA ASP A 45 27.53 5.56 2.91
C ASP A 45 28.17 5.34 1.52
N LEU A 46 27.37 4.86 0.56
CA LEU A 46 27.75 4.63 -0.83
C LEU A 46 27.01 5.61 -1.76
N PRO A 47 27.50 5.78 -3.01
CA PRO A 47 26.78 6.56 -4.01
C PRO A 47 25.33 6.07 -4.23
N PRO A 48 24.38 6.97 -4.54
CA PRO A 48 22.94 6.63 -4.65
C PRO A 48 22.62 5.46 -5.60
N GLU A 49 23.43 5.24 -6.63
CA GLU A 49 23.29 4.15 -7.59
C GLU A 49 23.46 2.75 -7.01
N PHE A 50 24.00 2.63 -5.79
CA PHE A 50 24.04 1.36 -5.06
C PHE A 50 22.66 0.98 -4.48
N THR A 51 21.80 1.95 -4.25
CA THR A 51 20.43 1.69 -3.83
C THR A 51 19.57 1.45 -5.07
N PRO A 52 18.90 0.28 -5.22
CA PRO A 52 17.94 0.08 -6.30
C PRO A 52 16.77 1.06 -6.15
N GLN A 53 16.25 1.57 -7.26
CA GLN A 53 15.02 2.36 -7.23
C GLN A 53 13.83 1.44 -7.46
N PHE A 54 13.04 1.24 -6.42
CA PHE A 54 11.76 0.56 -6.55
C PHE A 54 10.66 1.54 -6.91
N VAL A 55 9.80 1.13 -7.84
CA VAL A 55 8.54 1.80 -8.15
C VAL A 55 7.41 0.84 -7.85
N VAL A 56 6.52 1.24 -6.95
CA VAL A 56 5.37 0.45 -6.53
C VAL A 56 4.11 1.02 -7.18
N LEU A 57 3.56 0.30 -8.15
CA LEU A 57 2.26 0.62 -8.70
C LEU A 57 1.22 -0.10 -7.85
N SER A 58 0.26 0.62 -7.28
CA SER A 58 -0.85 -0.02 -6.59
C SER A 58 -2.21 0.51 -7.02
N PHE A 59 -3.17 -0.42 -7.00
CA PHE A 59 -4.56 -0.15 -7.36
C PHE A 59 -5.46 -0.59 -6.24
N ASP A 60 -6.38 0.29 -5.86
CA ASP A 60 -7.36 0.02 -4.83
C ASP A 60 -8.67 -0.48 -5.44
N ASP A 61 -9.52 -1.07 -4.62
CA ASP A 61 -10.83 -1.61 -4.92
C ASP A 61 -10.83 -2.95 -5.68
N ALA A 62 -12.02 -3.31 -6.21
CA ALA A 62 -12.27 -4.59 -6.85
C ALA A 62 -11.53 -4.73 -8.18
N VAL A 63 -11.00 -5.92 -8.42
CA VAL A 63 -10.62 -6.36 -9.78
C VAL A 63 -11.89 -6.77 -10.51
N THR A 64 -12.20 -6.08 -11.60
CA THR A 64 -13.44 -6.25 -12.35
C THR A 64 -13.17 -6.61 -13.81
N VAL A 65 -14.21 -6.99 -14.55
CA VAL A 65 -14.09 -7.20 -16.00
C VAL A 65 -13.66 -5.93 -16.74
N THR A 66 -13.95 -4.76 -16.18
CA THR A 66 -13.67 -3.46 -16.80
C THR A 66 -12.19 -3.09 -16.68
N ASN A 67 -11.59 -3.28 -15.48
CA ASN A 67 -10.22 -2.84 -15.22
C ASN A 67 -9.15 -3.92 -15.49
N TYR A 68 -9.53 -5.19 -15.48
CA TYR A 68 -8.61 -6.31 -15.66
C TYR A 68 -7.76 -6.22 -16.94
N GLY A 69 -8.38 -5.83 -18.07
CA GLY A 69 -7.67 -5.70 -19.35
C GLY A 69 -6.52 -4.68 -19.30
N PHE A 70 -6.73 -3.58 -18.59
CA PHE A 70 -5.70 -2.57 -18.36
C PHE A 70 -4.53 -3.13 -17.52
N TYR A 71 -4.83 -3.81 -16.41
CA TYR A 71 -3.82 -4.41 -15.55
C TYR A 71 -3.00 -5.48 -16.26
N LEU A 72 -3.70 -6.34 -17.02
CA LEU A 72 -3.04 -7.37 -17.83
C LEU A 72 -2.11 -6.76 -18.89
N ASN A 73 -2.50 -5.67 -19.52
CA ASN A 73 -1.66 -4.93 -20.46
C ASN A 73 -0.38 -4.42 -19.81
N LEU A 74 -0.46 -3.84 -18.60
CA LEU A 74 0.72 -3.39 -17.85
C LEU A 74 1.69 -4.55 -17.59
N LEU A 75 1.18 -5.68 -17.06
CA LEU A 75 1.99 -6.86 -16.74
C LEU A 75 2.64 -7.51 -17.97
N ASN A 76 2.01 -7.44 -19.13
CA ASN A 76 2.56 -8.00 -20.36
C ASN A 76 3.52 -7.05 -21.09
N THR A 77 3.41 -5.75 -20.83
CA THR A 77 4.23 -4.72 -21.51
C THR A 77 5.57 -4.52 -20.82
N PHE A 78 5.59 -4.47 -19.49
CA PHE A 78 6.79 -4.05 -18.75
C PHE A 78 7.53 -5.23 -18.12
N LYS A 79 8.86 -5.17 -18.22
CA LYS A 79 9.77 -6.15 -17.60
C LYS A 79 10.86 -5.43 -16.82
N ASN A 80 11.19 -5.99 -15.69
CA ASN A 80 12.30 -5.54 -14.87
C ASN A 80 13.66 -5.89 -15.50
N PRO A 81 14.76 -5.22 -15.08
CA PRO A 81 16.10 -5.47 -15.61
C PRO A 81 16.56 -6.93 -15.52
N ASN A 82 16.04 -7.71 -14.56
CA ASN A 82 16.31 -9.14 -14.41
C ASN A 82 15.50 -10.03 -15.37
N GLY A 83 14.71 -9.45 -16.28
CA GLY A 83 13.87 -10.16 -17.26
C GLY A 83 12.51 -10.63 -16.74
N CYS A 84 12.25 -10.55 -15.43
CA CYS A 84 10.94 -10.85 -14.86
C CYS A 84 9.90 -9.79 -15.25
N ARG A 85 8.61 -10.17 -15.29
CA ARG A 85 7.53 -9.18 -15.46
C ARG A 85 7.58 -8.14 -14.34
N ALA A 86 7.14 -6.94 -14.66
CA ALA A 86 6.72 -5.98 -13.64
C ALA A 86 5.66 -6.63 -12.76
N SER A 87 5.58 -6.23 -11.49
CA SER A 87 4.54 -6.66 -10.57
C SER A 87 3.91 -5.45 -9.87
N MET A 88 2.66 -5.58 -9.48
CA MET A 88 1.87 -4.52 -8.87
C MET A 88 1.26 -5.03 -7.57
N THR A 89 0.77 -4.13 -6.73
CA THR A 89 -0.01 -4.46 -5.53
C THR A 89 -1.47 -4.05 -5.76
N PHE A 90 -2.38 -4.99 -5.55
CA PHE A 90 -3.82 -4.75 -5.57
C PHE A 90 -4.36 -4.83 -4.15
N PHE A 91 -4.84 -3.72 -3.62
CA PHE A 91 -5.56 -3.67 -2.36
C PHE A 91 -7.05 -3.89 -2.67
N VAL A 92 -7.52 -5.12 -2.43
CA VAL A 92 -8.80 -5.58 -2.98
C VAL A 92 -9.91 -5.50 -1.95
N SER A 93 -11.06 -4.91 -2.33
CA SER A 93 -12.33 -4.94 -1.63
C SER A 93 -13.27 -5.99 -2.26
N HIS A 94 -14.32 -6.42 -1.52
CA HIS A 94 -15.12 -7.58 -1.92
C HIS A 94 -16.16 -7.28 -3.01
N LEU A 95 -16.94 -6.20 -2.85
CA LEU A 95 -18.07 -5.93 -3.75
C LEU A 95 -17.59 -5.75 -5.21
N TYR A 96 -18.18 -6.50 -6.14
CA TYR A 96 -17.84 -6.58 -7.57
C TYR A 96 -16.49 -7.21 -7.90
N ASN A 97 -15.75 -7.79 -6.94
CA ASN A 97 -14.48 -8.41 -7.22
C ASN A 97 -14.66 -9.71 -8.04
N ASP A 98 -13.97 -9.80 -9.17
CA ASP A 98 -13.81 -11.03 -9.96
C ASP A 98 -12.60 -11.81 -9.41
N TYR A 99 -12.86 -12.77 -8.55
CA TYR A 99 -11.83 -13.54 -7.87
C TYR A 99 -10.97 -14.38 -8.84
N ALA A 100 -11.52 -14.77 -9.99
CA ALA A 100 -10.76 -15.51 -10.99
C ALA A 100 -9.74 -14.62 -11.71
N LYS A 101 -10.13 -13.42 -12.10
CA LYS A 101 -9.22 -12.44 -12.70
C LYS A 101 -8.17 -11.97 -11.69
N MET A 102 -8.56 -11.75 -10.45
CA MET A 102 -7.64 -11.45 -9.36
C MET A 102 -6.61 -12.57 -9.16
N ASN A 103 -7.05 -13.85 -9.16
CA ASN A 103 -6.15 -15.01 -9.10
C ASN A 103 -5.14 -15.00 -10.26
N GLU A 104 -5.58 -14.69 -11.48
CA GLU A 104 -4.68 -14.61 -12.62
C GLU A 104 -3.63 -13.51 -12.46
N LEU A 105 -4.00 -12.32 -11.95
CA LEU A 105 -3.04 -11.24 -11.66
C LEU A 105 -2.01 -11.67 -10.61
N HIS A 106 -2.43 -12.38 -9.56
CA HIS A 106 -1.53 -12.99 -8.59
C HIS A 106 -0.56 -13.96 -9.26
N ARG A 107 -1.06 -14.87 -10.08
CA ARG A 107 -0.25 -15.87 -10.80
C ARG A 107 0.69 -15.28 -11.85
N LEU A 108 0.44 -14.05 -12.29
CA LEU A 108 1.36 -13.28 -13.14
C LEU A 108 2.44 -12.55 -12.33
N GLY A 109 2.41 -12.65 -10.98
CA GLY A 109 3.45 -12.17 -10.09
C GLY A 109 3.09 -10.92 -9.29
N SER A 110 1.85 -10.46 -9.38
CA SER A 110 1.37 -9.33 -8.56
C SER A 110 0.97 -9.77 -7.16
N GLU A 111 1.01 -8.85 -6.24
CA GLU A 111 0.54 -9.02 -4.87
C GLU A 111 -0.96 -8.72 -4.77
N ILE A 112 -1.66 -9.56 -4.03
CA ILE A 112 -3.04 -9.31 -3.60
C ILE A 112 -3.02 -9.02 -2.10
N ALA A 113 -3.47 -7.83 -1.75
CA ALA A 113 -3.55 -7.33 -0.39
C ALA A 113 -4.99 -6.95 -0.04
N VAL A 114 -5.26 -6.70 1.22
CA VAL A 114 -6.62 -6.49 1.75
C VAL A 114 -7.00 -5.00 1.77
N HIS A 115 -8.23 -4.70 1.30
CA HIS A 115 -8.83 -3.36 1.36
C HIS A 115 -10.24 -3.37 1.97
N SER A 116 -10.45 -4.18 3.02
CA SER A 116 -11.72 -4.43 3.68
C SER A 116 -12.74 -5.26 2.87
N VAL A 117 -13.77 -5.76 3.55
CA VAL A 117 -14.93 -6.40 2.91
C VAL A 117 -15.87 -5.35 2.35
N THR A 118 -16.28 -4.41 3.20
CA THR A 118 -17.44 -3.56 2.89
C THR A 118 -17.10 -2.31 2.11
N HIS A 119 -15.90 -1.78 2.28
CA HIS A 119 -15.51 -0.45 1.78
C HIS A 119 -16.62 0.58 1.95
N LYS A 120 -17.24 0.59 3.14
CA LYS A 120 -18.45 1.37 3.41
C LYS A 120 -18.20 2.86 3.19
N PRO A 121 -19.02 3.56 2.37
CA PRO A 121 -18.77 4.97 2.03
C PRO A 121 -19.24 5.92 3.14
N ASP A 122 -18.82 5.65 4.37
CA ASP A 122 -19.15 6.45 5.57
C ASP A 122 -17.94 6.55 6.49
N VAL A 123 -17.07 7.51 6.17
CA VAL A 123 -15.85 7.72 6.97
C VAL A 123 -16.21 8.17 8.38
N GLU A 124 -17.14 9.13 8.53
CA GLU A 124 -17.44 9.80 9.80
C GLU A 124 -18.11 8.89 10.84
N HIS A 125 -18.99 7.98 10.40
CA HIS A 125 -19.78 7.18 11.32
C HIS A 125 -19.40 5.70 11.31
N TYR A 126 -18.53 5.27 10.39
CA TYR A 126 -18.08 3.89 10.32
C TYR A 126 -16.56 3.75 10.54
N TRP A 127 -15.71 4.32 9.67
CA TRP A 127 -14.27 4.10 9.75
C TRP A 127 -13.59 4.87 10.88
N ARG A 128 -13.91 6.15 11.05
CA ARG A 128 -13.31 6.99 12.09
C ARG A 128 -13.59 6.52 13.51
N PRO A 129 -14.82 6.09 13.87
CA PRO A 129 -15.11 5.51 15.17
C PRO A 129 -14.84 4.00 15.26
N ALA A 130 -14.35 3.34 14.20
CA ALA A 130 -14.13 1.91 14.17
C ALA A 130 -13.19 1.47 15.29
N ASN A 131 -13.63 0.47 16.05
CA ASN A 131 -12.85 -0.15 17.11
C ASN A 131 -12.12 -1.40 16.59
N TYR A 132 -11.31 -2.01 17.44
CA TYR A 132 -10.58 -3.25 17.15
C TYR A 132 -11.44 -4.32 16.45
N THR A 133 -12.66 -4.56 16.92
CA THR A 133 -13.52 -5.62 16.35
C THR A 133 -13.91 -5.32 14.91
N VAL A 134 -14.29 -4.06 14.62
CA VAL A 134 -14.65 -3.64 13.25
C VAL A 134 -13.45 -3.79 12.32
N TRP A 135 -12.27 -3.30 12.71
CA TRP A 135 -11.06 -3.41 11.90
C TRP A 135 -10.66 -4.88 11.67
N ARG A 136 -10.72 -5.70 12.73
CA ARG A 136 -10.43 -7.13 12.63
C ARG A 136 -11.37 -7.83 11.65
N ASP A 137 -12.68 -7.62 11.82
CA ASP A 137 -13.68 -8.34 11.01
C ASP A 137 -13.56 -7.91 9.53
N GLU A 138 -13.41 -6.63 9.24
CA GLU A 138 -13.19 -6.12 7.87
C GLU A 138 -11.91 -6.66 7.21
N ALA A 139 -10.83 -6.78 7.97
CA ALA A 139 -9.56 -7.25 7.45
C ALA A 139 -9.51 -8.78 7.33
N VAL A 140 -9.92 -9.50 8.39
CA VAL A 140 -9.82 -10.98 8.44
C VAL A 140 -10.84 -11.62 7.52
N ASP A 141 -12.09 -11.15 7.51
CA ASP A 141 -13.12 -11.70 6.64
C ASP A 141 -12.72 -11.53 5.17
N MET A 142 -12.13 -10.38 4.80
CA MET A 142 -11.62 -10.20 3.44
C MET A 142 -10.45 -11.13 3.13
N LYS A 143 -9.50 -11.30 4.06
CA LYS A 143 -8.38 -12.23 3.92
C LYS A 143 -8.88 -13.66 3.68
N GLU A 144 -9.86 -14.11 4.45
CA GLU A 144 -10.46 -15.43 4.28
C GLU A 144 -11.24 -15.58 2.95
N MET A 145 -11.92 -14.51 2.50
CA MET A 145 -12.56 -14.52 1.18
C MET A 145 -11.55 -14.61 0.03
N LEU A 146 -10.41 -13.92 0.11
CA LEU A 146 -9.34 -14.02 -0.89
C LEU A 146 -8.81 -15.46 -1.00
N LYS A 147 -8.64 -16.14 0.14
CA LYS A 147 -8.25 -17.56 0.20
C LYS A 147 -9.34 -18.46 -0.38
N MET A 148 -10.55 -18.31 0.09
CA MET A 148 -11.66 -19.23 -0.21
C MET A 148 -12.13 -19.11 -1.67
N TYR A 149 -12.31 -17.91 -2.15
CA TYR A 149 -12.92 -17.62 -3.45
C TYR A 149 -11.88 -17.36 -4.55
N GLY A 150 -10.70 -16.88 -4.17
CA GLY A 150 -9.64 -16.51 -5.10
C GLY A 150 -8.47 -17.50 -5.14
N TYR A 151 -8.43 -18.50 -4.26
CA TYR A 151 -7.31 -19.44 -4.12
C TYR A 151 -5.96 -18.74 -3.92
N ILE A 152 -5.96 -17.57 -3.24
CA ILE A 152 -4.73 -16.91 -2.86
C ILE A 152 -4.16 -17.61 -1.62
N PRO A 153 -2.91 -18.09 -1.65
CA PRO A 153 -2.27 -18.68 -0.47
C PRO A 153 -2.23 -17.67 0.70
N GLU A 154 -2.49 -18.14 1.90
CA GLU A 154 -2.54 -17.27 3.09
C GLU A 154 -1.22 -16.53 3.33
N GLU A 155 -0.12 -17.22 3.08
CA GLU A 155 1.24 -16.68 3.20
C GLU A 155 1.56 -15.56 2.23
N ASP A 156 0.76 -15.41 1.15
CA ASP A 156 0.92 -14.35 0.16
C ASP A 156 0.06 -13.12 0.48
N ILE A 157 -0.94 -13.24 1.38
CA ILE A 157 -1.82 -12.14 1.79
C ILE A 157 -1.20 -11.44 3.00
N LYS A 158 -0.33 -10.47 2.77
CA LYS A 158 0.49 -9.83 3.80
C LYS A 158 0.10 -8.40 4.14
N GLY A 159 -0.48 -7.69 3.18
CA GLY A 159 -0.68 -6.25 3.25
C GLY A 159 -2.12 -5.84 3.51
N PHE A 160 -2.24 -4.66 4.09
CA PHE A 160 -3.52 -3.99 4.32
C PHE A 160 -3.44 -2.53 3.89
N ARG A 161 -4.56 -2.00 3.38
CA ARG A 161 -4.81 -0.56 3.20
C ARG A 161 -6.18 -0.22 3.74
N ALA A 162 -6.25 0.80 4.61
CA ALA A 162 -7.49 1.30 5.16
C ALA A 162 -8.30 2.03 4.06
N PRO A 163 -9.62 1.78 3.96
CA PRO A 163 -10.49 2.56 3.09
C PRO A 163 -10.35 4.06 3.37
N PHE A 164 -10.34 4.86 2.29
CA PHE A 164 -10.16 6.33 2.35
C PHE A 164 -8.86 6.79 3.02
N LEU A 165 -7.89 5.90 3.19
CA LEU A 165 -6.66 6.11 3.95
C LEU A 165 -6.93 6.52 5.42
N GLU A 166 -8.14 6.24 5.94
CA GLU A 166 -8.52 6.59 7.31
C GLU A 166 -7.82 5.66 8.31
N VAL A 167 -6.62 6.03 8.72
CA VAL A 167 -5.82 5.26 9.69
C VAL A 167 -6.56 5.15 11.02
N GLY A 168 -6.76 3.92 11.52
CA GLY A 168 -7.62 3.62 12.68
C GLY A 168 -6.92 3.58 14.04
N GLY A 169 -5.70 4.13 14.15
CA GLY A 169 -4.96 4.17 15.41
C GLY A 169 -4.59 2.79 15.96
N ASN A 170 -4.45 2.70 17.27
CA ASN A 170 -4.06 1.44 17.93
C ASN A 170 -5.07 0.31 17.67
N ASP A 171 -6.35 0.62 17.56
CA ASP A 171 -7.38 -0.40 17.30
C ASP A 171 -7.17 -1.10 15.95
N MET A 172 -6.87 -0.35 14.89
CA MET A 172 -6.56 -0.91 13.58
C MET A 172 -5.26 -1.72 13.62
N TYR A 173 -4.18 -1.11 14.11
CA TYR A 173 -2.88 -1.79 14.12
C TYR A 173 -2.86 -3.03 15.01
N GLN A 174 -3.56 -3.01 16.16
CA GLN A 174 -3.71 -4.21 16.99
C GLN A 174 -4.49 -5.31 16.27
N ALA A 175 -5.57 -4.94 15.57
CA ALA A 175 -6.35 -5.89 14.80
C ALA A 175 -5.54 -6.55 13.67
N LEU A 176 -4.74 -5.77 12.94
CA LEU A 176 -3.87 -6.26 11.89
C LEU A 176 -2.74 -7.15 12.45
N TYR A 177 -2.11 -6.70 13.53
CA TYR A 177 -1.02 -7.40 14.20
C TYR A 177 -1.45 -8.77 14.71
N ASP A 178 -2.56 -8.85 15.46
CA ASP A 178 -3.12 -10.08 16.01
C ASP A 178 -3.60 -11.05 14.92
N SER A 179 -3.93 -10.52 13.73
CA SER A 179 -4.42 -11.30 12.58
C SER A 179 -3.30 -11.69 11.60
N GLY A 180 -2.04 -11.42 11.95
CA GLY A 180 -0.88 -11.85 11.18
C GLY A 180 -0.65 -11.09 9.87
N PHE A 181 -1.14 -9.86 9.76
CA PHE A 181 -0.74 -8.98 8.67
C PHE A 181 0.70 -8.51 8.90
N SER A 182 1.46 -8.44 7.81
CA SER A 182 2.87 -8.05 7.88
C SER A 182 3.07 -6.55 7.76
N TYR A 183 2.17 -5.86 7.05
CA TYR A 183 2.33 -4.42 6.83
C TYR A 183 1.00 -3.70 6.58
N ASP A 184 1.03 -2.40 6.87
CA ASP A 184 0.05 -1.41 6.48
C ASP A 184 0.62 -0.43 5.45
N CYS A 185 -0.19 -0.04 4.46
CA CYS A 185 0.13 0.98 3.46
C CYS A 185 -1.03 1.98 3.32
N SER A 186 -1.38 2.64 4.44
CA SER A 186 -2.50 3.58 4.53
C SER A 186 -2.09 4.98 4.97
N TRP A 187 -0.84 5.16 5.37
CA TRP A 187 -0.39 6.33 6.10
C TRP A 187 0.35 7.32 5.19
N PRO A 188 -0.29 8.44 4.75
CA PRO A 188 0.36 9.49 3.98
C PRO A 188 1.52 10.13 4.75
N ALA A 189 2.58 10.47 4.05
CA ALA A 189 3.82 10.98 4.63
C ALA A 189 4.13 12.39 4.12
N LEU A 190 3.27 13.37 4.46
CA LEU A 190 3.32 14.74 3.96
C LEU A 190 4.63 15.47 4.30
N GLN A 191 5.06 15.42 5.56
CA GLN A 191 6.28 16.13 5.97
C GLN A 191 7.54 15.62 5.27
N TYR A 192 7.56 14.34 4.89
CA TYR A 192 8.67 13.72 4.15
C TYR A 192 8.56 13.93 2.65
N THR A 193 7.44 14.47 2.19
CA THR A 193 7.19 14.85 0.81
C THR A 193 7.58 16.32 0.54
N ASN A 194 7.83 17.11 1.55
CA ASN A 194 8.22 18.51 1.36
C ASN A 194 9.63 18.63 0.76
N TRP A 195 9.75 18.15 -0.45
CA TRP A 195 10.97 18.08 -1.24
C TRP A 195 11.50 19.44 -1.65
N TYR A 196 10.62 20.43 -1.70
CA TYR A 196 10.89 21.77 -2.23
C TYR A 196 11.23 22.78 -1.14
N GLY A 197 11.35 22.31 0.11
CA GLY A 197 11.86 23.13 1.21
C GLY A 197 13.36 23.42 1.08
N GLU A 198 13.85 24.43 1.78
CA GLU A 198 15.27 24.76 1.82
C GLU A 198 16.13 23.62 2.38
N GLU A 199 15.54 22.76 3.23
CA GLU A 199 16.18 21.56 3.80
C GLU A 199 15.19 20.37 3.68
N PRO A 200 15.12 19.68 2.53
CA PRO A 200 14.25 18.53 2.37
C PRO A 200 14.68 17.36 3.27
N LEU A 201 13.72 16.76 4.00
CA LEU A 201 14.01 15.61 4.86
C LEU A 201 14.43 14.36 4.07
N GLY A 202 14.08 14.31 2.79
CA GLY A 202 14.18 13.11 1.97
C GLY A 202 12.97 12.19 2.17
N ALA A 203 12.80 11.24 1.27
CA ALA A 203 11.71 10.26 1.35
C ALA A 203 11.96 9.24 2.46
N LEU A 204 10.89 8.86 3.16
CA LEU A 204 10.95 7.89 4.24
C LEU A 204 10.96 6.47 3.67
N PHE A 205 11.90 5.65 4.13
CA PHE A 205 11.90 4.20 3.83
C PHE A 205 10.86 3.46 4.69
N PRO A 206 10.36 2.30 4.25
CA PRO A 206 9.54 1.43 5.10
C PRO A 206 10.24 1.09 6.41
N TYR A 207 9.50 1.08 7.50
CA TYR A 207 10.01 0.85 8.85
C TYR A 207 9.02 0.01 9.67
N THR A 208 9.44 -0.46 10.86
CA THR A 208 8.58 -1.24 11.75
C THR A 208 8.13 -0.43 12.97
N LEU A 209 7.00 -0.81 13.56
CA LEU A 209 6.41 -0.16 14.73
C LEU A 209 6.93 -0.75 16.06
N ASP A 210 8.17 -1.21 16.08
CA ASP A 210 8.89 -1.52 17.33
C ASP A 210 9.13 -0.27 18.17
N TYR A 211 9.16 0.88 17.50
CA TYR A 211 9.30 2.21 18.06
C TYR A 211 8.18 3.12 17.53
N LEU A 212 7.91 4.21 18.26
CA LEU A 212 6.92 5.19 17.82
C LEU A 212 7.29 5.77 16.46
N SER A 213 6.30 5.88 15.60
CA SER A 213 6.48 6.47 14.27
C SER A 213 6.81 7.95 14.37
N PRO A 214 7.78 8.45 13.58
CA PRO A 214 8.03 9.87 13.45
C PRO A 214 7.12 10.56 12.42
N GLN A 215 6.26 9.81 11.70
CA GLN A 215 5.37 10.39 10.71
C GLN A 215 4.35 11.35 11.33
N ASP A 216 4.03 12.41 10.62
CA ASP A 216 2.86 13.24 10.90
C ASP A 216 1.57 12.45 10.68
N CYS A 217 0.47 12.92 11.25
CA CYS A 217 -0.83 12.28 11.18
C CYS A 217 -1.83 13.22 10.50
N THR A 218 -1.89 13.15 9.19
CA THR A 218 -2.73 14.05 8.38
C THR A 218 -4.12 13.48 8.10
N VAL A 219 -4.26 12.15 8.11
CA VAL A 219 -5.52 11.44 7.84
C VAL A 219 -5.75 10.39 8.91
N GLY A 220 -6.96 10.38 9.48
CA GLY A 220 -7.35 9.42 10.49
C GLY A 220 -6.70 9.64 11.84
N LYS A 221 -6.47 8.57 12.56
CA LYS A 221 -5.83 8.52 13.88
C LYS A 221 -4.61 7.61 13.83
N CYS A 222 -3.42 8.19 13.95
CA CYS A 222 -2.19 7.41 13.91
C CYS A 222 -1.96 6.63 15.22
N PRO A 223 -1.27 5.47 15.16
CA PRO A 223 -1.00 4.69 16.36
C PRO A 223 0.03 5.39 17.25
N ASP A 224 -0.16 5.28 18.55
CA ASP A 224 0.78 5.64 19.60
C ASP A 224 1.21 4.42 20.44
N GLY A 225 0.78 3.22 20.04
CA GLY A 225 1.21 1.92 20.53
C GLY A 225 2.42 1.37 19.76
N LEU A 226 3.00 0.31 20.31
CA LEU A 226 4.10 -0.44 19.70
C LEU A 226 3.59 -1.77 19.16
N PHE A 227 3.98 -2.10 17.94
CA PHE A 227 3.61 -3.33 17.24
C PHE A 227 4.87 -3.95 16.64
N PRO A 228 5.69 -4.68 17.45
CA PRO A 228 7.00 -5.16 17.03
C PRO A 228 6.93 -6.04 15.79
N GLY A 229 7.74 -5.72 14.77
CA GLY A 229 7.76 -6.45 13.49
C GLY A 229 6.63 -6.08 12.52
N MET A 230 5.66 -5.22 12.90
CA MET A 230 4.64 -4.69 11.99
C MET A 230 5.23 -3.58 11.13
N TRP A 231 5.27 -3.77 9.82
CA TRP A 231 5.81 -2.79 8.89
C TRP A 231 4.80 -1.70 8.56
N VAL A 232 5.31 -0.49 8.40
CA VAL A 232 4.63 0.63 7.74
C VAL A 232 5.33 0.86 6.41
N ALA A 233 4.56 0.79 5.33
CA ALA A 233 4.98 1.24 4.01
C ALA A 233 4.47 2.67 3.79
N PRO A 234 5.30 3.71 3.99
CA PRO A 234 4.84 5.09 3.93
C PRO A 234 4.29 5.44 2.54
N MET A 235 3.16 6.11 2.50
CA MET A 235 2.62 6.66 1.27
C MET A 235 3.19 8.07 1.09
N LEU A 236 4.33 8.16 0.39
CA LEU A 236 4.95 9.45 0.11
C LEU A 236 4.05 10.26 -0.80
N ASP A 237 3.58 11.42 -0.32
CA ASP A 237 2.76 12.30 -1.14
C ASP A 237 3.55 12.81 -2.35
N LEU A 238 2.85 12.95 -3.46
CA LEU A 238 3.36 13.60 -4.66
C LEU A 238 3.03 15.10 -4.59
N LEU A 239 3.80 15.93 -5.28
CA LEU A 239 3.42 17.30 -5.53
C LEU A 239 2.74 17.43 -6.89
N ASP A 240 1.50 17.86 -6.88
CA ASP A 240 0.69 18.06 -8.09
C ASP A 240 1.18 19.24 -8.94
N ASN A 241 0.48 19.53 -10.04
CA ASN A 241 0.87 20.63 -10.93
C ASN A 241 0.56 22.03 -10.35
N ARG A 242 -0.13 22.12 -9.22
CA ARG A 242 -0.35 23.36 -8.46
C ARG A 242 0.63 23.51 -7.28
N GLY A 243 1.44 22.48 -7.00
CA GLY A 243 2.34 22.45 -5.86
C GLY A 243 1.68 21.96 -4.57
N GLU A 244 0.48 21.34 -4.66
CA GLU A 244 -0.21 20.76 -3.52
C GLU A 244 0.17 19.28 -3.36
N ALA A 245 0.26 18.83 -2.12
CA ALA A 245 0.59 17.45 -1.80
C ALA A 245 -0.63 16.53 -1.97
N CYS A 246 -0.40 15.32 -2.47
CA CYS A 246 -1.45 14.33 -2.70
C CYS A 246 -0.90 12.89 -2.64
N ALA A 247 -1.58 11.99 -1.93
CA ALA A 247 -1.16 10.60 -1.74
C ALA A 247 -1.60 9.65 -2.87
N MET A 248 -2.71 9.98 -3.54
CA MET A 248 -3.30 9.17 -4.62
C MET A 248 -3.40 10.00 -5.89
N LEU A 249 -3.14 9.41 -7.08
CA LEU A 249 -3.17 10.14 -8.35
C LEU A 249 -4.51 10.80 -8.64
N ASP A 250 -5.59 10.13 -8.30
CA ASP A 250 -6.96 10.62 -8.48
C ASP A 250 -7.34 11.73 -7.48
N ALA A 251 -6.60 11.87 -6.37
CA ALA A 251 -6.69 13.01 -5.47
C ALA A 251 -5.79 14.18 -5.88
N CYS A 252 -4.79 13.95 -6.75
CA CYS A 252 -3.86 14.97 -7.23
C CYS A 252 -4.56 15.89 -8.23
N GLN A 253 -4.67 17.16 -7.91
CA GLN A 253 -5.34 18.14 -8.74
C GLN A 253 -4.38 18.88 -9.66
N GLY A 254 -4.92 19.58 -10.66
CA GLY A 254 -4.10 20.32 -11.63
C GLY A 254 -3.41 19.45 -12.66
N ASN A 255 -3.74 18.14 -12.69
CA ASN A 255 -3.30 17.24 -13.77
C ASN A 255 -4.17 17.37 -15.03
N ASN A 256 -5.00 18.39 -15.04
CA ASN A 256 -5.93 18.80 -16.12
C ASN A 256 -6.72 17.63 -16.70
N THR A 257 -7.78 17.26 -15.99
CA THR A 257 -8.82 16.36 -16.50
C THR A 257 -9.70 17.01 -17.58
N ASP A 258 -9.57 18.33 -17.75
CA ASP A 258 -10.46 19.13 -18.61
C ASP A 258 -9.95 19.29 -20.05
N CYS A 259 -8.81 18.71 -20.40
CA CYS A 259 -8.27 18.76 -21.73
C CYS A 259 -8.09 17.37 -22.35
N ALA A 260 -8.45 17.24 -23.61
CA ALA A 260 -8.36 15.99 -24.37
C ALA A 260 -7.20 16.00 -25.37
N ASP A 261 -6.25 16.91 -25.24
CA ASP A 261 -5.17 17.09 -26.19
C ASP A 261 -3.81 16.60 -25.66
N GLN A 262 -2.78 16.69 -26.48
CA GLN A 262 -1.41 16.31 -26.17
C GLN A 262 -0.86 17.06 -24.93
N THR A 263 -1.37 18.25 -24.62
CA THR A 263 -0.95 19.04 -23.46
C THR A 263 -1.29 18.33 -22.15
N CYS A 264 -2.46 17.68 -22.06
CA CYS A 264 -2.86 16.91 -20.90
C CYS A 264 -1.99 15.66 -20.72
N GLU A 265 -1.73 14.94 -21.80
CA GLU A 265 -0.81 13.80 -21.77
C GLU A 265 0.59 14.23 -21.28
N ASP A 266 1.10 15.36 -21.80
CA ASP A 266 2.38 15.91 -21.37
C ASP A 266 2.36 16.37 -19.91
N ASN A 267 1.26 16.91 -19.43
CA ASN A 267 1.09 17.33 -18.02
C ASN A 267 1.15 16.12 -17.09
N VAL A 268 0.44 15.04 -17.40
CA VAL A 268 0.48 13.79 -16.63
C VAL A 268 1.88 13.19 -16.62
N PHE A 269 2.49 13.06 -17.79
CA PHE A 269 3.85 12.54 -17.91
C PHE A 269 4.85 13.37 -17.10
N ASN A 270 4.84 14.69 -17.26
CA ASN A 270 5.78 15.59 -16.60
C ASN A 270 5.57 15.64 -15.08
N PHE A 271 4.31 15.57 -14.62
CA PHE A 271 3.99 15.46 -13.20
C PHE A 271 4.61 14.22 -12.56
N LEU A 272 4.35 13.04 -13.12
CA LEU A 272 4.90 11.78 -12.60
C LEU A 272 6.43 11.75 -12.68
N LYS A 273 6.99 12.16 -13.83
CA LYS A 273 8.42 12.21 -14.05
C LYS A 273 9.12 13.13 -13.07
N ARG A 274 8.59 14.33 -12.82
CA ARG A 274 9.17 15.30 -11.87
C ARG A 274 9.28 14.72 -10.47
N ASN A 275 8.19 14.15 -9.95
CA ASN A 275 8.18 13.54 -8.63
C ASN A 275 9.14 12.34 -8.54
N PHE A 276 9.10 11.46 -9.55
CA PHE A 276 10.01 10.33 -9.64
C PHE A 276 11.48 10.76 -9.69
N GLU A 277 11.85 11.68 -10.58
CA GLU A 277 13.24 12.12 -10.74
C GLU A 277 13.80 12.74 -9.46
N TYR A 278 12.95 13.43 -8.71
CA TYR A 278 13.36 13.99 -7.43
C TYR A 278 13.75 12.87 -6.45
N ASN A 279 12.90 11.83 -6.33
CA ASN A 279 13.17 10.66 -5.48
C ASN A 279 14.37 9.85 -5.99
N TYR A 280 14.46 9.61 -7.30
CA TYR A 280 15.50 8.84 -7.96
C TYR A 280 16.89 9.49 -7.85
N LYS A 281 16.96 10.80 -7.92
CA LYS A 281 18.19 11.60 -7.72
C LYS A 281 18.48 11.87 -6.24
N GLY A 282 17.49 11.66 -5.37
CA GLY A 282 17.59 11.82 -3.93
C GLY A 282 18.10 10.56 -3.24
N ASN A 283 17.33 10.09 -2.26
CA ASN A 283 17.72 8.94 -1.43
C ASN A 283 17.25 7.58 -1.96
N ARG A 284 16.50 7.54 -3.08
CA ARG A 284 15.95 6.32 -3.70
C ARG A 284 15.04 5.47 -2.78
N ALA A 285 14.34 6.10 -1.84
CA ALA A 285 13.28 5.41 -1.13
C ALA A 285 12.25 4.86 -2.13
N PRO A 286 11.51 3.78 -1.81
CA PRO A 286 10.50 3.23 -2.71
C PRO A 286 9.51 4.29 -3.16
N PHE A 287 9.33 4.44 -4.48
CA PHE A 287 8.45 5.43 -5.08
C PHE A 287 7.08 4.84 -5.36
N GLY A 288 6.06 5.27 -4.61
CA GLY A 288 4.69 4.83 -4.78
C GLY A 288 3.94 5.62 -5.85
N VAL A 289 3.18 4.90 -6.68
CA VAL A 289 2.21 5.44 -7.63
C VAL A 289 0.88 4.75 -7.35
N PHE A 290 0.07 5.36 -6.51
CA PHE A 290 -1.16 4.80 -5.97
C PHE A 290 -2.37 5.44 -6.65
N THR A 291 -3.35 4.63 -7.07
CA THR A 291 -4.54 5.15 -7.77
C THR A 291 -5.68 4.13 -7.80
N HIS A 292 -6.89 4.60 -8.11
CA HIS A 292 -8.00 3.77 -8.54
C HIS A 292 -8.05 3.70 -10.06
N HIS A 293 -8.58 2.61 -10.61
CA HIS A 293 -8.77 2.50 -12.07
C HIS A 293 -9.69 3.59 -12.63
N SER A 294 -10.60 4.10 -11.83
CA SER A 294 -11.50 5.20 -12.20
C SER A 294 -10.76 6.44 -12.72
N TRP A 295 -9.53 6.68 -12.26
CA TRP A 295 -8.72 7.79 -12.75
C TRP A 295 -8.43 7.72 -14.26
N PHE A 296 -8.30 6.52 -14.82
CA PHE A 296 -8.13 6.32 -16.26
C PHE A 296 -9.46 6.40 -17.03
N VAL A 297 -10.56 5.93 -16.41
CA VAL A 297 -11.89 5.88 -17.04
C VAL A 297 -12.54 7.28 -17.10
N LEU A 298 -12.23 8.19 -16.19
CA LEU A 298 -12.72 9.58 -16.25
C LEU A 298 -12.32 10.28 -17.56
N ASP A 299 -11.18 9.92 -18.10
CA ASP A 299 -10.74 10.40 -19.42
C ASP A 299 -11.57 9.81 -20.55
N GLU A 300 -11.93 8.54 -20.48
CA GLU A 300 -12.76 7.88 -21.50
C GLU A 300 -14.16 8.48 -21.58
N ILE A 301 -14.74 8.91 -20.45
CA ILE A 301 -16.02 9.63 -20.41
C ILE A 301 -15.94 10.94 -21.19
N ASN A 302 -14.78 11.58 -21.20
CA ASN A 302 -14.51 12.83 -21.92
C ASN A 302 -13.87 12.59 -23.30
N GLU A 303 -13.88 11.35 -23.81
CA GLU A 303 -13.22 10.94 -25.06
C GLU A 303 -11.71 11.27 -25.10
N SER A 304 -11.07 11.32 -23.93
CA SER A 304 -9.65 11.56 -23.76
C SER A 304 -8.93 10.28 -23.33
N THR A 305 -7.70 10.13 -23.75
CA THR A 305 -6.79 9.07 -23.30
C THR A 305 -5.53 9.64 -22.62
N ALA A 306 -5.59 10.90 -22.21
CA ALA A 306 -4.44 11.66 -21.74
C ALA A 306 -3.83 11.04 -20.46
N HIS A 307 -4.65 10.62 -19.49
CA HIS A 307 -4.17 9.95 -18.28
C HIS A 307 -3.47 8.64 -18.61
N THR A 308 -4.12 7.80 -19.40
CA THR A 308 -3.56 6.51 -19.82
C THR A 308 -2.26 6.70 -20.59
N ASN A 309 -2.23 7.58 -21.57
CA ASN A 309 -1.06 7.81 -22.41
C ASN A 309 0.10 8.42 -21.61
N GLY A 310 -0.18 9.46 -20.82
CA GLY A 310 0.83 10.10 -19.95
C GLY A 310 1.43 9.12 -18.95
N TYR A 311 0.58 8.28 -18.33
CA TYR A 311 1.00 7.22 -17.43
C TYR A 311 1.84 6.17 -18.14
N MET A 312 1.44 5.68 -19.30
CA MET A 312 2.19 4.70 -20.09
C MET A 312 3.55 5.25 -20.53
N ARG A 313 3.63 6.52 -20.93
CA ARG A 313 4.90 7.18 -21.26
C ARG A 313 5.82 7.26 -20.04
N PHE A 314 5.26 7.57 -18.87
CA PHE A 314 6.02 7.56 -17.63
C PHE A 314 6.57 6.16 -17.32
N LEU A 315 5.75 5.12 -17.43
CA LEU A 315 6.23 3.74 -17.22
C LEU A 315 7.31 3.34 -18.23
N GLN A 316 7.18 3.72 -19.50
CA GLN A 316 8.21 3.49 -20.53
C GLN A 316 9.52 4.20 -20.17
N TYR A 317 9.43 5.45 -19.67
CA TYR A 317 10.59 6.22 -19.23
C TYR A 317 11.32 5.52 -18.09
N ILE A 318 10.63 5.17 -17.00
CA ILE A 318 11.27 4.54 -15.84
C ILE A 318 11.78 3.12 -16.17
N ASN A 319 11.07 2.38 -17.02
CA ASN A 319 11.48 1.03 -17.45
C ASN A 319 12.74 1.05 -18.35
N SER A 320 13.14 2.20 -18.89
CA SER A 320 14.38 2.37 -19.62
C SER A 320 15.61 2.56 -18.73
N LEU A 321 15.41 2.78 -17.43
CA LEU A 321 16.48 3.01 -16.47
C LEU A 321 16.96 1.67 -15.86
N PRO A 322 18.26 1.36 -15.90
CA PRO A 322 18.76 0.01 -15.59
C PRO A 322 18.66 -0.39 -14.12
N GLU A 323 18.55 0.56 -13.19
CA GLU A 323 18.44 0.29 -11.75
C GLU A 323 17.01 0.43 -11.21
N VAL A 324 16.02 0.64 -12.09
CA VAL A 324 14.62 0.81 -11.72
C VAL A 324 13.87 -0.51 -11.85
N TYR A 325 13.19 -0.89 -10.77
CA TYR A 325 12.39 -2.10 -10.69
C TYR A 325 10.94 -1.75 -10.36
N ILE A 326 10.01 -2.13 -11.23
CA ILE A 326 8.56 -2.02 -10.99
C ILE A 326 8.12 -3.30 -10.29
N VAL A 327 7.84 -3.19 -9.00
CA VAL A 327 7.58 -4.35 -8.13
C VAL A 327 6.45 -4.09 -7.15
N SER A 328 5.86 -5.17 -6.61
CA SER A 328 4.86 -5.09 -5.54
C SER A 328 5.48 -4.67 -4.21
N MET A 329 4.64 -4.14 -3.30
CA MET A 329 5.08 -3.64 -2.01
C MET A 329 5.71 -4.74 -1.14
N ASN A 330 5.14 -5.94 -1.13
CA ASN A 330 5.72 -7.06 -0.38
C ASN A 330 7.16 -7.37 -0.81
N ARG A 331 7.51 -7.26 -2.10
CA ARG A 331 8.89 -7.47 -2.58
C ARG A 331 9.83 -6.37 -2.10
N VAL A 332 9.35 -5.14 -2.03
CA VAL A 332 10.11 -4.04 -1.42
C VAL A 332 10.41 -4.35 0.04
N LEU A 333 9.41 -4.83 0.80
CA LEU A 333 9.59 -5.17 2.21
C LEU A 333 10.52 -6.37 2.41
N GLU A 334 10.45 -7.39 1.55
CA GLU A 334 11.41 -8.50 1.58
C GLU A 334 12.85 -8.02 1.33
N TRP A 335 13.04 -7.03 0.43
CA TRP A 335 14.34 -6.40 0.28
C TRP A 335 14.75 -5.59 1.51
N MET A 336 13.82 -4.85 2.13
CA MET A 336 14.12 -4.11 3.35
C MET A 336 14.57 -5.00 4.50
N LYS A 337 14.09 -6.25 4.56
CA LYS A 337 14.52 -7.25 5.54
C LYS A 337 15.94 -7.78 5.32
N ASN A 338 16.42 -7.76 4.08
CA ASN A 338 17.75 -8.21 3.69
C ASN A 338 18.27 -7.39 2.50
N PRO A 339 18.64 -6.12 2.70
CA PRO A 339 18.99 -5.24 1.59
C PRO A 339 20.26 -5.68 0.86
N LEU A 340 20.14 -5.74 -0.48
CA LEU A 340 21.28 -5.95 -1.38
C LEU A 340 21.45 -4.72 -2.30
N PRO A 341 22.70 -4.38 -2.67
CA PRO A 341 22.95 -3.33 -3.65
C PRO A 341 22.27 -3.63 -5.01
N ALA A 342 21.99 -2.58 -5.77
CA ALA A 342 21.31 -2.70 -7.07
C ALA A 342 21.99 -3.70 -8.02
N MET A 343 23.32 -3.77 -8.02
CA MET A 343 24.08 -4.71 -8.85
C MET A 343 23.92 -6.18 -8.44
N ASP A 344 23.58 -6.45 -7.20
CA ASP A 344 23.43 -7.80 -6.64
C ASP A 344 21.96 -8.22 -6.49
N LEU A 345 21.01 -7.35 -6.85
CA LEU A 345 19.58 -7.55 -6.65
C LEU A 345 19.07 -8.82 -7.34
N GLY A 346 19.68 -9.23 -8.47
CA GLY A 346 19.33 -10.47 -9.18
C GLY A 346 19.56 -11.75 -8.36
N SER A 347 20.37 -11.70 -7.30
CA SER A 347 20.59 -12.83 -6.39
C SER A 347 19.61 -12.86 -5.22
N HIS A 348 18.84 -11.80 -5.00
CA HIS A 348 17.89 -11.72 -3.90
C HIS A 348 16.64 -12.60 -4.19
N PRO A 349 16.22 -13.48 -3.27
CA PRO A 349 15.11 -14.42 -3.51
C PRO A 349 13.80 -13.74 -3.95
N ALA A 350 13.46 -12.59 -3.38
CA ALA A 350 12.24 -11.84 -3.72
C ALA A 350 12.24 -11.28 -5.15
N PHE A 351 13.38 -11.25 -5.84
CA PHE A 351 13.52 -10.73 -7.20
C PHE A 351 13.77 -11.81 -8.25
N THR A 352 13.64 -13.08 -7.88
CA THR A 352 13.51 -14.16 -8.86
C THR A 352 12.13 -14.10 -9.52
N CYS A 353 12.04 -14.56 -10.79
CA CYS A 353 10.73 -14.63 -11.44
C CYS A 353 9.84 -15.64 -10.68
N PRO A 354 8.61 -15.24 -10.34
CA PRO A 354 7.76 -16.08 -9.50
C PRO A 354 7.34 -17.35 -10.24
N THR A 355 7.27 -18.45 -9.49
CA THR A 355 6.65 -19.72 -9.90
C THR A 355 5.52 -20.00 -8.93
N PHE A 356 4.37 -20.42 -9.42
CA PHE A 356 3.18 -20.65 -8.62
C PHE A 356 2.78 -22.11 -8.64
N ASP A 357 2.24 -22.58 -7.51
CA ASP A 357 1.67 -23.91 -7.41
C ASP A 357 0.50 -24.05 -8.40
N PRO A 358 0.50 -25.09 -9.25
CA PRO A 358 -0.63 -25.38 -10.13
C PRO A 358 -1.96 -25.57 -9.40
N GLU A 359 -1.95 -26.04 -8.14
CA GLU A 359 -3.15 -26.25 -7.31
C GLU A 359 -3.86 -24.94 -6.94
N THR A 360 -3.14 -23.83 -6.93
CA THR A 360 -3.73 -22.49 -6.68
C THR A 360 -4.36 -21.88 -7.94
N ASN A 361 -4.38 -22.58 -9.06
CA ASN A 361 -4.89 -22.07 -10.33
C ASN A 361 -6.42 -22.16 -10.41
N CYS A 362 -7.05 -21.07 -10.74
CA CYS A 362 -8.48 -20.94 -10.97
C CYS A 362 -8.84 -21.41 -12.39
N LEU A 363 -8.82 -22.75 -12.63
CA LEU A 363 -8.97 -23.31 -13.98
C LEU A 363 -10.41 -23.32 -14.50
N ASP A 364 -11.39 -23.36 -13.61
CA ASP A 364 -12.80 -23.53 -13.95
C ASP A 364 -13.68 -22.62 -13.06
N PRO A 365 -13.56 -21.29 -13.24
CA PRO A 365 -14.32 -20.34 -12.44
C PRO A 365 -15.83 -20.46 -12.71
N ILE A 366 -16.63 -20.12 -11.69
CA ILE A 366 -18.09 -20.00 -11.81
C ILE A 366 -18.52 -18.58 -11.48
N THR A 367 -19.61 -18.14 -12.13
CA THR A 367 -20.27 -16.88 -11.78
C THR A 367 -21.58 -17.16 -11.09
N CYS A 368 -21.69 -16.65 -9.87
CA CYS A 368 -22.87 -16.74 -9.02
C CYS A 368 -23.65 -15.44 -9.11
N GLU A 369 -24.98 -15.56 -9.22
CA GLU A 369 -25.90 -14.44 -9.33
C GLU A 369 -26.70 -14.31 -8.05
N TYR A 370 -26.70 -13.13 -7.43
CA TYR A 370 -27.44 -12.81 -6.22
C TYR A 370 -28.37 -11.62 -6.45
N ARG A 371 -29.64 -11.77 -6.06
CA ARG A 371 -30.68 -10.74 -6.21
C ARG A 371 -31.38 -10.42 -4.90
N GLU A 372 -31.18 -11.25 -3.88
CA GLU A 372 -31.77 -11.10 -2.55
C GLU A 372 -30.67 -11.10 -1.50
N GLY A 373 -30.95 -10.52 -0.34
CA GLY A 373 -29.99 -10.47 0.77
C GLY A 373 -28.73 -9.65 0.48
N LEU A 374 -28.79 -8.73 -0.48
CA LEU A 374 -27.65 -7.88 -0.84
C LEU A 374 -27.37 -6.85 0.26
N PRO A 375 -26.09 -6.45 0.42
CA PRO A 375 -25.66 -5.57 1.52
C PRO A 375 -26.19 -4.14 1.43
N ASP A 376 -26.51 -3.69 0.22
CA ASP A 376 -27.09 -2.38 -0.04
C ASP A 376 -28.47 -2.56 -0.71
N PRO A 377 -29.54 -1.96 -0.13
CA PRO A 377 -30.90 -2.04 -0.70
C PRO A 377 -31.02 -1.37 -2.08
N GLY A 378 -30.05 -0.55 -2.49
CA GLY A 378 -29.97 0.01 -3.84
C GLY A 378 -29.51 -0.97 -4.91
N LEU A 379 -28.85 -2.06 -4.51
CA LEU A 379 -28.37 -3.09 -5.42
C LEU A 379 -29.55 -3.99 -5.85
N LYS A 380 -29.65 -4.25 -7.14
CA LYS A 380 -30.67 -5.15 -7.70
C LYS A 380 -30.13 -6.54 -8.00
N GLU A 381 -28.87 -6.62 -8.31
CA GLU A 381 -28.16 -7.83 -8.68
C GLU A 381 -26.66 -7.65 -8.43
N VAL A 382 -26.03 -8.71 -7.94
CA VAL A 382 -24.56 -8.80 -7.86
C VAL A 382 -24.13 -10.10 -8.50
N LEU A 383 -23.17 -10.02 -9.43
CA LEU A 383 -22.50 -11.17 -10.00
C LEU A 383 -21.14 -11.34 -9.30
N MET A 384 -20.87 -12.54 -8.81
CA MET A 384 -19.62 -12.89 -8.15
C MET A 384 -18.96 -14.04 -8.92
N THR A 385 -17.86 -13.76 -9.60
CA THR A 385 -17.04 -14.79 -10.26
C THR A 385 -15.97 -15.27 -9.32
N MET A 386 -15.88 -16.58 -9.10
CA MET A 386 -14.98 -17.17 -8.12
C MET A 386 -14.41 -18.53 -8.56
N CYS A 387 -13.37 -18.99 -7.90
CA CYS A 387 -12.65 -20.23 -8.18
C CYS A 387 -13.30 -21.44 -7.48
N SER A 388 -13.88 -21.24 -6.31
CA SER A 388 -14.49 -22.31 -5.50
C SER A 388 -15.89 -22.71 -5.97
N ARG A 389 -16.34 -23.91 -5.58
CA ARG A 389 -17.65 -24.48 -5.92
C ARG A 389 -18.26 -25.18 -4.70
N PRO A 390 -19.59 -25.24 -4.59
CA PRO A 390 -20.62 -24.56 -5.39
C PRO A 390 -20.75 -23.08 -5.03
N CYS A 391 -21.67 -22.36 -5.73
CA CYS A 391 -22.07 -21.02 -5.31
C CYS A 391 -22.60 -21.03 -3.88
N PRO A 392 -22.18 -20.06 -3.02
CA PRO A 392 -22.81 -19.80 -1.75
C PRO A 392 -24.32 -19.55 -1.88
N THR A 393 -25.08 -19.94 -0.86
CA THR A 393 -26.55 -19.77 -0.88
C THR A 393 -26.96 -18.30 -0.87
N ASN A 394 -26.30 -17.52 -0.02
CA ASN A 394 -26.46 -16.07 0.06
C ASN A 394 -25.21 -15.37 -0.43
N PHE A 395 -25.33 -14.10 -0.82
CA PHE A 395 -24.16 -13.29 -1.13
C PHE A 395 -23.22 -13.22 0.10
N PRO A 396 -21.97 -13.69 -0.01
CA PRO A 396 -21.01 -13.61 1.09
C PRO A 396 -20.80 -12.15 1.51
N TRP A 397 -20.75 -11.91 2.80
CA TRP A 397 -20.55 -10.57 3.33
C TRP A 397 -19.92 -10.61 4.71
N LEU A 398 -19.56 -9.44 5.23
CA LEU A 398 -19.01 -9.26 6.58
C LEU A 398 -19.83 -10.04 7.62
N GLY A 399 -19.17 -10.91 8.39
CA GLY A 399 -19.80 -11.78 9.38
C GLY A 399 -20.49 -13.04 8.84
N ASN A 400 -20.62 -13.18 7.52
CA ASN A 400 -21.13 -14.39 6.83
C ASN A 400 -20.35 -14.65 5.54
N ILE A 401 -19.05 -14.82 5.66
CA ILE A 401 -18.15 -14.98 4.52
C ILE A 401 -18.40 -16.25 3.68
N GLU A 402 -19.03 -17.26 4.26
CA GLU A 402 -19.38 -18.49 3.54
C GLU A 402 -20.73 -18.39 2.80
N GLY A 403 -21.51 -17.33 3.01
CA GLY A 403 -22.81 -17.13 2.39
C GLY A 403 -23.83 -18.23 2.72
N LYS A 404 -23.81 -18.70 3.97
CA LYS A 404 -24.74 -19.73 4.50
C LYS A 404 -26.12 -19.17 4.81
#